data_b16a7450c63a020043c881121d596c46
#
_entry.id   b16a7450c63a020043c881121d596c46
#
_cell.length_a   1.000
_cell.length_b   1.000
_cell.length_c   1.000
_cell.angle_alpha   90.00
_cell.angle_beta   90.00
_cell.angle_gamma   90.00
#
_symmetry.space_group_name_H-M   'P 1'
#
loop_
_entity.id
_entity.type
_entity.pdbx_description
1 polymer ?
#
loop_
_entity_poly.entity_id
_entity_poly.type
_entity_poly.pdbx_seq_one_letter_code
_entity_poly.pdbx_strand_id
1 'polypeptide(L)'
;MRKNVRVVTCEDERIQFINKLLNNITIEELNELMNGEYARNSLLAMRKDWNLFNDFCANRGVQSLPAASTAVRLFLEKESKQRKYSTTKRYGVTIYLIHKTLGMPDPTSNVSVRNLLASLRIDKKADAKSTTPFNRQHLTELTNLLGSSKHLRDIRNLAIYHLMFECMLKRSELRDLSIDSVCLDNSVFKVWMENEEYSLSEDASEILTRWINVRGSHNGAIFNSIDKHGNLSNETLDDSSIYRILRLASDKLKLDVKFSGQSLRVGAANELASQGMKVKDIQRFGRWKSAAMPYQYIGNQSQAALERMVYKSFKPWD
;
A
#
# COMPACT_ATOMS: atom_id res chain seq x y z
N MET A 1 2.80 -14.81 2.37
CA MET A 1 2.14 -16.08 1.96
C MET A 1 1.77 -15.97 0.51
N ARG A 2 2.07 -16.98 -0.32
CA ARG A 2 1.33 -17.18 -1.57
C ARG A 2 -0.09 -17.55 -1.13
N LYS A 3 -1.07 -16.80 -1.59
CA LYS A 3 -2.46 -17.17 -1.36
C LYS A 3 -2.74 -18.43 -2.14
N ASN A 4 -3.37 -19.39 -1.48
CA ASN A 4 -3.86 -20.58 -2.17
C ASN A 4 -4.97 -20.09 -3.10
N VAL A 5 -4.74 -20.13 -4.41
CA VAL A 5 -5.74 -19.67 -5.37
C VAL A 5 -6.79 -20.77 -5.47
N ARG A 6 -8.02 -20.48 -5.02
CA ARG A 6 -9.17 -21.35 -5.20
C ARG A 6 -9.29 -21.70 -6.69
N VAL A 7 -9.62 -22.95 -6.96
CA VAL A 7 -10.06 -23.38 -8.29
C VAL A 7 -11.54 -23.71 -8.19
N VAL A 8 -12.35 -23.08 -9.02
CA VAL A 8 -13.79 -23.37 -9.12
C VAL A 8 -13.97 -24.71 -9.83
N THR A 9 -14.43 -25.71 -9.09
CA THR A 9 -14.60 -27.08 -9.58
C THR A 9 -16.02 -27.36 -10.04
N CYS A 10 -17.03 -26.64 -9.54
CA CYS A 10 -18.42 -26.76 -9.96
C CYS A 10 -18.61 -26.11 -11.33
N GLU A 11 -19.16 -26.87 -12.28
CA GLU A 11 -19.38 -26.43 -13.68
C GLU A 11 -20.35 -25.25 -13.74
N ASP A 12 -21.48 -25.34 -13.03
CA ASP A 12 -22.51 -24.29 -13.04
C ASP A 12 -21.95 -22.97 -12.44
N GLU A 13 -21.22 -23.05 -11.33
CA GLU A 13 -20.56 -21.91 -10.73
C GLU A 13 -19.53 -21.29 -11.70
N ARG A 14 -18.77 -22.14 -12.39
CA ARG A 14 -17.78 -21.71 -13.38
C ARG A 14 -18.41 -20.94 -14.53
N ILE A 15 -19.52 -21.45 -15.09
CA ILE A 15 -20.27 -20.79 -16.16
C ILE A 15 -20.82 -19.45 -15.71
N GLN A 16 -21.37 -19.36 -14.50
CA GLN A 16 -21.84 -18.09 -13.91
C GLN A 16 -20.74 -17.06 -13.82
N PHE A 17 -19.56 -17.43 -13.30
CA PHE A 17 -18.43 -16.50 -13.20
C PHE A 17 -17.86 -16.09 -14.56
N ILE A 18 -17.83 -17.00 -15.53
CA ILE A 18 -17.45 -16.66 -16.92
C ILE A 18 -18.37 -15.56 -17.46
N ASN A 19 -19.68 -15.72 -17.31
CA ASN A 19 -20.66 -14.72 -17.77
C ASN A 19 -20.48 -13.36 -17.06
N LYS A 20 -20.25 -13.36 -15.74
CA LYS A 20 -19.94 -12.13 -14.98
C LYS A 20 -18.67 -11.46 -15.49
N LEU A 21 -17.60 -12.22 -15.73
CA LEU A 21 -16.31 -11.72 -16.21
C LEU A 21 -16.37 -11.14 -17.64
N LEU A 22 -17.21 -11.69 -18.50
CA LEU A 22 -17.42 -11.17 -19.85
C LEU A 22 -18.21 -9.86 -19.88
N ASN A 23 -18.97 -9.55 -18.82
CA ASN A 23 -19.84 -8.38 -18.69
C ASN A 23 -19.30 -7.30 -17.69
N ASN A 24 -17.99 -7.13 -17.60
CA ASN A 24 -17.38 -6.13 -16.70
C ASN A 24 -17.72 -6.36 -15.23
N ILE A 25 -17.04 -7.33 -14.64
CA ILE A 25 -17.22 -7.80 -13.26
C ILE A 25 -17.18 -6.68 -12.21
N THR A 26 -18.08 -6.74 -11.22
CA THR A 26 -18.11 -5.86 -10.05
C THR A 26 -17.06 -6.25 -9.00
N ILE A 27 -16.87 -5.44 -7.95
CA ILE A 27 -15.94 -5.77 -6.85
C ILE A 27 -16.49 -6.91 -6.03
N GLU A 28 -17.78 -6.92 -5.79
CA GLU A 28 -18.51 -7.91 -5.01
C GLU A 28 -18.41 -9.29 -5.66
N GLU A 29 -18.69 -9.37 -6.96
CA GLU A 29 -18.57 -10.59 -7.75
C GLU A 29 -17.12 -11.10 -7.83
N LEU A 30 -16.17 -10.20 -7.99
CA LEU A 30 -14.74 -10.56 -7.97
C LEU A 30 -14.30 -11.05 -6.59
N ASN A 31 -14.81 -10.47 -5.51
CA ASN A 31 -14.54 -10.92 -4.15
C ASN A 31 -15.12 -12.33 -3.91
N GLU A 32 -16.31 -12.61 -4.42
CA GLU A 32 -16.93 -13.93 -4.39
C GLU A 32 -16.06 -14.95 -5.16
N LEU A 33 -15.68 -14.65 -6.40
CA LEU A 33 -14.79 -15.49 -7.21
C LEU A 33 -13.45 -15.78 -6.49
N MET A 34 -12.90 -14.81 -5.80
CA MET A 34 -11.62 -14.90 -5.07
C MET A 34 -11.79 -15.41 -3.63
N ASN A 35 -12.98 -15.88 -3.24
CA ASN A 35 -13.32 -16.45 -1.94
C ASN A 35 -12.95 -15.54 -0.75
N GLY A 36 -13.09 -14.22 -0.87
CA GLY A 36 -12.76 -13.27 0.19
C GLY A 36 -11.27 -13.13 0.53
N GLU A 37 -10.39 -13.81 -0.19
CA GLU A 37 -8.96 -13.92 0.12
C GLU A 37 -8.17 -12.62 -0.08
N TYR A 38 -8.72 -11.63 -0.78
CA TYR A 38 -8.00 -10.43 -1.18
C TYR A 38 -8.52 -9.17 -0.47
N ALA A 39 -7.59 -8.30 -0.04
CA ALA A 39 -7.94 -6.99 0.49
C ALA A 39 -8.64 -6.13 -0.57
N ARG A 40 -9.57 -5.26 -0.13
CA ARG A 40 -10.39 -4.39 -1.00
C ARG A 40 -9.58 -3.64 -2.06
N ASN A 41 -8.42 -3.07 -1.70
CA ASN A 41 -7.57 -2.36 -2.67
C ASN A 41 -6.99 -3.29 -3.75
N SER A 42 -6.71 -4.55 -3.43
CA SER A 42 -6.28 -5.56 -4.41
C SER A 42 -7.41 -5.91 -5.36
N LEU A 43 -8.63 -6.10 -4.84
CA LEU A 43 -9.83 -6.37 -5.64
C LEU A 43 -10.16 -5.21 -6.58
N LEU A 44 -10.07 -3.96 -6.09
CA LEU A 44 -10.25 -2.75 -6.92
C LEU A 44 -9.26 -2.70 -8.09
N ALA A 45 -7.99 -3.03 -7.83
CA ALA A 45 -6.98 -3.09 -8.88
C ALA A 45 -7.24 -4.23 -9.86
N MET A 46 -7.53 -5.44 -9.36
CA MET A 46 -7.81 -6.63 -10.19
C MET A 46 -9.04 -6.42 -11.07
N ARG A 47 -10.14 -5.87 -10.51
CA ARG A 47 -11.34 -5.53 -11.28
C ARG A 47 -11.03 -4.58 -12.42
N LYS A 48 -10.32 -3.49 -12.13
CA LYS A 48 -9.95 -2.51 -13.15
C LYS A 48 -9.05 -3.11 -14.23
N ASP A 49 -8.10 -3.94 -13.83
CA ASP A 49 -7.16 -4.59 -14.74
C ASP A 49 -7.89 -5.57 -15.65
N TRP A 50 -8.83 -6.36 -15.08
CA TRP A 50 -9.61 -7.33 -15.85
C TRP A 50 -10.56 -6.67 -16.82
N ASN A 51 -11.37 -5.71 -16.37
CA ASN A 51 -12.34 -5.03 -17.21
C ASN A 51 -11.62 -4.30 -18.37
N LEU A 52 -10.45 -3.72 -18.13
CA LEU A 52 -9.63 -3.11 -19.17
C LEU A 52 -9.16 -4.14 -20.22
N PHE A 53 -8.80 -5.35 -19.79
CA PHE A 53 -8.41 -6.43 -20.69
C PHE A 53 -9.62 -6.96 -21.46
N ASN A 54 -10.76 -7.11 -20.80
CA ASN A 54 -12.02 -7.54 -21.43
C ASN A 54 -12.46 -6.56 -22.52
N ASP A 55 -12.47 -5.25 -22.23
CA ASP A 55 -12.76 -4.20 -23.20
C ASP A 55 -11.78 -4.22 -24.39
N PHE A 56 -10.48 -4.47 -24.12
CA PHE A 56 -9.49 -4.61 -25.18
C PHE A 56 -9.80 -5.79 -26.11
N CYS A 57 -10.20 -6.92 -25.56
CA CYS A 57 -10.56 -8.10 -26.34
C CYS A 57 -11.85 -7.87 -27.14
N ALA A 58 -12.89 -7.32 -26.52
CA ALA A 58 -14.16 -6.99 -27.17
C ALA A 58 -13.97 -6.04 -28.36
N ASN A 59 -13.18 -4.99 -28.19
CA ASN A 59 -12.86 -4.04 -29.27
C ASN A 59 -12.07 -4.64 -30.45
N ARG A 60 -11.55 -5.85 -30.30
CA ARG A 60 -10.80 -6.58 -31.32
C ARG A 60 -11.51 -7.82 -31.85
N GLY A 61 -12.73 -8.09 -31.35
CA GLY A 61 -13.49 -9.27 -31.71
C GLY A 61 -12.82 -10.58 -31.29
N VAL A 62 -12.04 -10.58 -30.19
CA VAL A 62 -11.37 -11.78 -29.66
C VAL A 62 -11.87 -12.11 -28.26
N GLN A 63 -11.83 -13.40 -27.90
CA GLN A 63 -12.27 -13.84 -26.58
C GLN A 63 -11.28 -13.42 -25.48
N SER A 64 -11.81 -12.97 -24.35
CA SER A 64 -11.05 -12.73 -23.12
C SER A 64 -10.95 -13.96 -22.22
N LEU A 65 -11.87 -14.93 -22.35
CA LEU A 65 -11.92 -16.22 -21.63
C LEU A 65 -12.36 -17.38 -22.52
N PRO A 66 -11.54 -18.45 -22.66
CA PRO A 66 -10.10 -18.43 -22.35
C PRO A 66 -9.35 -17.50 -23.30
N ALA A 67 -8.41 -16.73 -22.77
CA ALA A 67 -7.65 -15.79 -23.58
C ALA A 67 -6.56 -16.48 -24.38
N ALA A 68 -6.41 -16.07 -25.65
CA ALA A 68 -5.23 -16.44 -26.45
C ALA A 68 -3.98 -15.70 -25.96
N SER A 69 -2.84 -16.36 -25.87
CA SER A 69 -1.55 -15.76 -25.50
C SER A 69 -1.19 -14.53 -26.36
N THR A 70 -1.57 -14.56 -27.64
CA THR A 70 -1.38 -13.43 -28.57
C THR A 70 -2.18 -12.21 -28.15
N ALA A 71 -3.44 -12.37 -27.71
CA ALA A 71 -4.26 -11.27 -27.22
C ALA A 71 -3.66 -10.66 -25.96
N VAL A 72 -3.21 -11.50 -25.03
CA VAL A 72 -2.52 -11.05 -23.81
C VAL A 72 -1.25 -10.29 -24.15
N ARG A 73 -0.40 -10.79 -25.04
CA ARG A 73 0.83 -10.13 -25.48
C ARG A 73 0.54 -8.75 -26.06
N LEU A 74 -0.39 -8.65 -26.99
CA LEU A 74 -0.76 -7.39 -27.64
C LEU A 74 -1.37 -6.37 -26.66
N PHE A 75 -2.17 -6.84 -25.71
CA PHE A 75 -2.70 -6.01 -24.63
C PHE A 75 -1.58 -5.41 -23.76
N LEU A 76 -0.66 -6.27 -23.27
CA LEU A 76 0.45 -5.84 -22.43
C LEU A 76 1.39 -4.89 -23.18
N GLU A 77 1.63 -5.13 -24.46
CA GLU A 77 2.44 -4.26 -25.34
C GLU A 77 1.77 -2.89 -25.51
N LYS A 78 0.47 -2.84 -25.80
CA LYS A 78 -0.30 -1.59 -25.90
C LYS A 78 -0.22 -0.79 -24.60
N GLU A 79 -0.56 -1.42 -23.48
CA GLU A 79 -0.62 -0.75 -22.17
C GLU A 79 0.78 -0.34 -21.67
N SER A 80 1.83 -1.06 -22.03
CA SER A 80 3.19 -0.72 -21.66
C SER A 80 3.64 0.64 -22.19
N LYS A 81 3.08 1.15 -23.29
CA LYS A 81 3.41 2.47 -23.87
C LYS A 81 3.10 3.62 -22.92
N GLN A 82 2.06 3.47 -22.08
CA GLN A 82 1.59 4.51 -21.16
C GLN A 82 1.73 4.16 -19.69
N ARG A 83 2.07 2.91 -19.35
CA ARG A 83 2.13 2.40 -17.99
C ARG A 83 3.54 1.99 -17.59
N LYS A 84 3.83 2.10 -16.30
CA LYS A 84 5.08 1.56 -15.74
C LYS A 84 5.11 0.05 -15.82
N TYR A 85 6.29 -0.53 -15.87
CA TYR A 85 6.48 -1.98 -15.86
C TYR A 85 5.70 -2.69 -14.75
N SER A 86 5.70 -2.14 -13.52
CA SER A 86 4.99 -2.73 -12.39
C SER A 86 3.47 -2.87 -12.64
N THR A 87 2.86 -1.90 -13.31
CA THR A 87 1.44 -1.93 -13.68
C THR A 87 1.20 -2.95 -14.78
N THR A 88 2.02 -2.95 -15.83
CA THR A 88 1.90 -3.92 -16.95
C THR A 88 2.08 -5.35 -16.46
N LYS A 89 3.05 -5.59 -15.56
CA LYS A 89 3.21 -6.90 -14.93
C LYS A 89 1.99 -7.30 -14.11
N ARG A 90 1.36 -6.37 -13.37
CA ARG A 90 0.16 -6.64 -12.58
C ARG A 90 -1.01 -7.06 -13.46
N TYR A 91 -1.17 -6.46 -14.64
CA TYR A 91 -2.18 -6.92 -15.61
C TYR A 91 -2.01 -8.40 -15.96
N GLY A 92 -0.77 -8.82 -16.27
CA GLY A 92 -0.49 -10.24 -16.51
C GLY A 92 -0.83 -11.13 -15.31
N VAL A 93 -0.51 -10.67 -14.08
CA VAL A 93 -0.85 -11.41 -12.85
C VAL A 93 -2.38 -11.53 -12.67
N THR A 94 -3.14 -10.48 -12.94
CA THR A 94 -4.62 -10.52 -12.86
C THR A 94 -5.19 -11.49 -13.87
N ILE A 95 -4.73 -11.45 -15.13
CA ILE A 95 -5.18 -12.39 -16.19
C ILE A 95 -4.86 -13.83 -15.79
N TYR A 96 -3.64 -14.08 -15.30
CA TYR A 96 -3.25 -15.40 -14.80
C TYR A 96 -4.15 -15.90 -13.67
N LEU A 97 -4.40 -15.06 -12.65
CA LEU A 97 -5.19 -15.43 -11.48
C LEU A 97 -6.63 -15.81 -11.87
N ILE A 98 -7.27 -15.05 -12.73
CA ILE A 98 -8.64 -15.32 -13.20
C ILE A 98 -8.69 -16.64 -13.96
N HIS A 99 -7.78 -16.89 -14.91
CA HIS A 99 -7.71 -18.16 -15.62
C HIS A 99 -7.50 -19.33 -14.67
N LYS A 100 -6.54 -19.18 -13.73
CA LYS A 100 -6.24 -20.22 -12.74
C LYS A 100 -7.45 -20.52 -11.84
N THR A 101 -8.15 -19.49 -11.36
CA THR A 101 -9.36 -19.68 -10.52
C THR A 101 -10.47 -20.42 -11.27
N LEU A 102 -10.59 -20.22 -12.57
CA LEU A 102 -11.55 -20.92 -13.42
C LEU A 102 -11.05 -22.29 -13.95
N GLY A 103 -9.88 -22.76 -13.51
CA GLY A 103 -9.30 -24.00 -13.99
C GLY A 103 -8.88 -23.98 -15.48
N MET A 104 -8.67 -22.79 -16.03
CA MET A 104 -8.29 -22.60 -17.44
C MET A 104 -6.77 -22.55 -17.62
N PRO A 105 -6.25 -22.88 -18.82
CA PRO A 105 -4.84 -22.74 -19.14
C PRO A 105 -4.34 -21.31 -18.92
N ASP A 106 -3.12 -21.17 -18.40
CA ASP A 106 -2.49 -19.86 -18.18
C ASP A 106 -1.97 -19.25 -19.50
N PRO A 107 -2.61 -18.20 -20.05
CA PRO A 107 -2.17 -17.58 -21.28
C PRO A 107 -0.88 -16.77 -21.12
N THR A 108 -0.48 -16.48 -19.88
CA THR A 108 0.74 -15.70 -19.58
C THR A 108 2.00 -16.58 -19.50
N SER A 109 1.83 -17.90 -19.45
CA SER A 109 2.94 -18.86 -19.43
C SER A 109 3.65 -19.00 -20.77
N ASN A 110 3.05 -18.53 -21.87
CA ASN A 110 3.62 -18.56 -23.21
C ASN A 110 4.95 -17.77 -23.28
N VAL A 111 5.91 -18.33 -24.01
CA VAL A 111 7.27 -17.75 -24.17
C VAL A 111 7.22 -16.32 -24.70
N SER A 112 6.33 -16.01 -25.66
CA SER A 112 6.21 -14.66 -26.22
C SER A 112 5.75 -13.61 -25.19
N VAL A 113 4.85 -13.97 -24.28
CA VAL A 113 4.41 -13.09 -23.18
C VAL A 113 5.50 -12.89 -22.15
N ARG A 114 6.22 -13.98 -21.79
CA ARG A 114 7.35 -13.93 -20.83
C ARG A 114 8.50 -13.08 -21.37
N ASN A 115 8.85 -13.24 -22.65
CA ASN A 115 9.91 -12.47 -23.29
C ASN A 115 9.53 -10.97 -23.35
N LEU A 116 8.28 -10.63 -23.69
CA LEU A 116 7.80 -9.26 -23.65
C LEU A 116 7.95 -8.66 -22.23
N LEU A 117 7.51 -9.36 -21.20
CA LEU A 117 7.63 -8.87 -19.82
C LEU A 117 9.09 -8.77 -19.37
N ALA A 118 9.97 -9.65 -19.84
CA ALA A 118 11.41 -9.59 -19.56
C ALA A 118 12.07 -8.36 -20.22
N SER A 119 11.78 -8.10 -21.50
CA SER A 119 12.25 -6.91 -22.22
C SER A 119 11.75 -5.63 -21.51
N LEU A 120 10.44 -5.51 -21.29
CA LEU A 120 9.86 -4.36 -20.61
C LEU A 120 10.44 -4.10 -19.21
N ARG A 121 10.87 -5.15 -18.51
CA ARG A 121 11.56 -5.00 -17.21
C ARG A 121 12.90 -4.29 -17.34
N ILE A 122 13.62 -4.55 -18.43
CA ILE A 122 14.93 -3.93 -18.72
C ILE A 122 14.70 -2.49 -19.20
N ASP A 123 13.86 -2.31 -20.22
CA ASP A 123 13.63 -1.04 -20.89
C ASP A 123 13.05 0.02 -19.95
N LYS A 124 12.18 -0.40 -19.02
CA LYS A 124 11.51 0.46 -18.05
C LYS A 124 12.13 0.46 -16.66
N LYS A 125 13.39 0.07 -16.53
CA LYS A 125 14.09 0.08 -15.24
C LYS A 125 14.16 1.49 -14.63
N ALA A 126 14.31 2.50 -15.46
CA ALA A 126 14.34 3.91 -15.06
C ALA A 126 12.99 4.47 -14.58
N ASP A 127 11.85 3.82 -14.90
CA ASP A 127 10.52 4.24 -14.44
C ASP A 127 10.31 4.07 -12.92
N ALA A 128 11.17 3.29 -12.28
CA ALA A 128 11.14 3.05 -10.84
C ALA A 128 11.73 4.26 -10.09
N LYS A 129 10.88 5.22 -9.74
CA LYS A 129 11.30 6.34 -8.88
C LYS A 129 11.52 5.84 -7.45
N SER A 130 12.66 6.21 -6.86
CA SER A 130 12.90 6.03 -5.43
C SER A 130 11.93 6.93 -4.64
N THR A 131 11.48 6.43 -3.50
CA THR A 131 10.67 7.25 -2.59
C THR A 131 11.59 8.21 -1.84
N THR A 132 11.32 9.51 -1.93
CA THR A 132 12.05 10.51 -1.13
C THR A 132 11.76 10.28 0.35
N PRO A 133 12.79 10.11 1.20
CA PRO A 133 12.61 9.94 2.63
C PRO A 133 12.11 11.23 3.29
N PHE A 134 11.16 11.09 4.20
CA PHE A 134 10.81 12.12 5.19
C PHE A 134 11.68 11.87 6.42
N ASN A 135 12.57 12.75 6.77
CA ASN A 135 13.55 12.58 7.85
C ASN A 135 13.17 13.37 9.12
N ARG A 136 13.96 13.21 10.18
CA ARG A 136 13.77 13.90 11.48
C ARG A 136 13.80 15.41 11.32
N GLN A 137 14.66 15.97 10.48
CA GLN A 137 14.73 17.39 10.23
C GLN A 137 13.41 17.95 9.70
N HIS A 138 12.77 17.27 8.73
CA HIS A 138 11.46 17.67 8.22
C HIS A 138 10.39 17.65 9.33
N LEU A 139 10.46 16.66 10.24
CA LEU A 139 9.54 16.60 11.38
C LEU A 139 9.75 17.77 12.33
N THR A 140 10.99 18.08 12.68
CA THR A 140 11.35 19.21 13.53
C THR A 140 10.91 20.56 12.93
N GLU A 141 11.14 20.76 11.63
CA GLU A 141 10.69 21.95 10.92
C GLU A 141 9.17 22.11 10.94
N LEU A 142 8.42 21.01 10.72
CA LEU A 142 6.96 21.01 10.84
C LEU A 142 6.49 21.28 12.27
N THR A 143 7.20 20.78 13.27
CA THR A 143 6.92 21.06 14.69
C THR A 143 7.10 22.54 14.98
N ASN A 144 8.18 23.14 14.50
CA ASN A 144 8.42 24.58 14.66
C ASN A 144 7.36 25.43 13.95
N LEU A 145 6.91 25.01 12.76
CA LEU A 145 5.93 25.75 11.99
C LEU A 145 4.49 25.63 12.54
N LEU A 146 4.12 24.46 13.07
CA LEU A 146 2.74 24.12 13.42
C LEU A 146 2.52 23.99 14.93
N GLY A 147 3.57 23.88 15.73
CA GLY A 147 3.48 23.61 17.17
C GLY A 147 2.69 24.66 17.95
N SER A 148 2.77 25.93 17.58
CA SER A 148 1.99 27.02 18.21
C SER A 148 0.64 27.29 17.53
N SER A 149 0.30 26.61 16.44
CA SER A 149 -0.93 26.84 15.69
C SER A 149 -2.16 26.46 16.53
N LYS A 150 -3.19 27.32 16.51
CA LYS A 150 -4.49 27.05 17.13
C LYS A 150 -5.51 26.42 16.17
N HIS A 151 -5.13 26.23 14.91
CA HIS A 151 -5.99 25.63 13.91
C HIS A 151 -6.10 24.11 14.11
N LEU A 152 -7.31 23.61 14.24
CA LEU A 152 -7.61 22.20 14.48
C LEU A 152 -6.92 21.24 13.46
N ARG A 153 -6.88 21.64 12.18
CA ARG A 153 -6.20 20.87 11.13
C ARG A 153 -4.71 20.78 11.33
N ASP A 154 -4.04 21.86 11.76
CA ASP A 154 -2.60 21.88 11.98
C ASP A 154 -2.23 21.02 13.19
N ILE A 155 -3.00 21.11 14.29
CA ILE A 155 -2.81 20.28 15.50
C ILE A 155 -2.93 18.79 15.14
N ARG A 156 -4.02 18.41 14.44
CA ARG A 156 -4.22 17.03 13.98
C ARG A 156 -3.10 16.55 13.07
N ASN A 157 -2.75 17.35 12.07
CA ASN A 157 -1.79 16.96 11.04
C ASN A 157 -0.39 16.79 11.65
N LEU A 158 -0.01 17.64 12.61
CA LEU A 158 1.26 17.50 13.32
C LEU A 158 1.32 16.19 14.11
N ALA A 159 0.25 15.84 14.84
CA ALA A 159 0.16 14.55 15.54
C ALA A 159 0.25 13.36 14.56
N ILE A 160 -0.37 13.45 13.38
CA ILE A 160 -0.26 12.42 12.32
C ILE A 160 1.19 12.26 11.85
N TYR A 161 1.92 13.35 11.63
CA TYR A 161 3.31 13.26 11.16
C TYR A 161 4.20 12.58 12.20
N HIS A 162 4.06 12.94 13.48
CA HIS A 162 4.83 12.30 14.57
C HIS A 162 4.51 10.81 14.69
N LEU A 163 3.24 10.43 14.80
CA LEU A 163 2.87 9.02 14.94
C LEU A 163 3.30 8.18 13.74
N MET A 164 3.06 8.67 12.52
CA MET A 164 3.45 7.94 11.31
C MET A 164 4.96 7.77 11.19
N PHE A 165 5.75 8.73 11.67
CA PHE A 165 7.20 8.65 11.63
C PHE A 165 7.73 7.75 12.76
N GLU A 166 7.37 8.02 14.01
CA GLU A 166 7.93 7.33 15.18
C GLU A 166 7.48 5.87 15.29
N CYS A 167 6.22 5.55 14.95
CA CYS A 167 5.72 4.18 14.94
C CYS A 167 5.78 3.52 13.55
N MET A 168 6.39 4.17 12.55
CA MET A 168 6.46 3.67 11.17
C MET A 168 5.12 3.21 10.61
N LEU A 169 4.01 3.98 10.85
CA LEU A 169 2.66 3.58 10.49
C LEU A 169 2.45 3.50 8.98
N LYS A 170 1.68 2.48 8.56
CA LYS A 170 1.01 2.49 7.25
C LYS A 170 -0.21 3.42 7.33
N ARG A 171 -0.68 3.93 6.19
CA ARG A 171 -1.90 4.76 6.16
C ARG A 171 -3.12 4.02 6.71
N SER A 172 -3.25 2.73 6.40
CA SER A 172 -4.33 1.90 6.95
C SER A 172 -4.24 1.73 8.46
N GLU A 173 -3.03 1.55 9.01
CA GLU A 173 -2.81 1.46 10.45
C GLU A 173 -3.18 2.77 11.15
N LEU A 174 -2.78 3.92 10.59
CA LEU A 174 -3.17 5.23 11.12
C LEU A 174 -4.70 5.45 11.06
N ARG A 175 -5.35 5.05 9.96
CA ARG A 175 -6.80 5.14 9.82
C ARG A 175 -7.53 4.33 10.87
N ASP A 176 -7.05 3.10 11.10
CA ASP A 176 -7.71 2.13 11.96
C ASP A 176 -7.30 2.28 13.43
N LEU A 177 -6.39 3.22 13.76
CA LEU A 177 -5.92 3.47 15.11
C LEU A 177 -7.03 4.09 15.97
N SER A 178 -7.36 3.43 17.09
CA SER A 178 -8.40 3.87 18.04
C SER A 178 -7.79 4.44 19.33
N ILE A 179 -8.60 5.14 20.11
CA ILE A 179 -8.21 5.61 21.46
C ILE A 179 -7.78 4.44 22.34
N ASP A 180 -8.43 3.26 22.21
CA ASP A 180 -8.08 2.06 22.97
C ASP A 180 -6.72 1.48 22.62
N SER A 181 -6.14 1.92 21.48
CA SER A 181 -4.80 1.50 21.04
C SER A 181 -3.68 2.37 21.63
N VAL A 182 -3.99 3.35 22.47
CA VAL A 182 -2.99 4.25 23.07
C VAL A 182 -3.24 4.39 24.56
N CYS A 183 -2.16 4.49 25.33
CA CYS A 183 -2.20 4.76 26.75
C CYS A 183 -1.11 5.75 27.14
N LEU A 184 -1.43 6.72 27.97
CA LEU A 184 -0.45 7.65 28.52
C LEU A 184 0.15 7.02 29.81
N ASP A 185 1.44 6.73 29.77
CA ASP A 185 2.20 6.18 30.88
C ASP A 185 3.41 7.08 31.17
N ASN A 186 3.49 7.64 32.38
CA ASN A 186 4.57 8.54 32.80
C ASN A 186 4.88 9.67 31.81
N SER A 187 3.84 10.35 31.32
CA SER A 187 3.90 11.43 30.33
C SER A 187 4.31 11.02 28.91
N VAL A 188 4.50 9.74 28.65
CA VAL A 188 4.84 9.18 27.33
C VAL A 188 3.69 8.31 26.85
N PHE A 189 3.23 8.52 25.61
CA PHE A 189 2.25 7.63 25.01
C PHE A 189 2.89 6.33 24.53
N LYS A 190 2.24 5.22 24.92
CA LYS A 190 2.43 3.91 24.35
C LYS A 190 1.34 3.64 23.33
N VAL A 191 1.72 3.12 22.18
CA VAL A 191 0.84 2.80 21.05
C VAL A 191 0.95 1.31 20.75
N TRP A 192 -0.18 0.59 20.81
CA TRP A 192 -0.22 -0.84 20.49
C TRP A 192 -0.74 -1.07 19.08
N MET A 193 0.02 -1.86 18.32
CA MET A 193 -0.37 -2.26 16.96
C MET A 193 0.02 -3.72 16.71
N GLU A 194 -0.95 -4.52 16.29
CA GLU A 194 -0.79 -5.97 16.17
C GLU A 194 -0.36 -6.54 17.56
N ASN A 195 0.86 -6.99 17.71
CA ASN A 195 1.41 -7.52 18.97
C ASN A 195 2.66 -6.73 19.43
N GLU A 196 2.86 -5.52 18.93
CA GLU A 196 4.04 -4.70 19.23
C GLU A 196 3.62 -3.40 19.93
N GLU A 197 4.43 -3.00 20.92
CA GLU A 197 4.29 -1.73 21.65
C GLU A 197 5.31 -0.73 21.12
N TYR A 198 4.87 0.50 20.92
CA TYR A 198 5.68 1.63 20.48
C TYR A 198 5.59 2.74 21.52
N SER A 199 6.71 3.16 22.09
CA SER A 199 6.79 4.35 22.94
C SER A 199 7.09 5.56 22.08
N LEU A 200 6.27 6.61 22.22
CA LEU A 200 6.51 7.89 21.55
C LEU A 200 7.59 8.68 22.29
N SER A 201 8.20 9.65 21.60
CA SER A 201 9.01 10.66 22.25
C SER A 201 8.15 11.57 23.14
N GLU A 202 8.78 12.32 24.06
CA GLU A 202 8.09 13.32 24.88
C GLU A 202 7.37 14.35 24.01
N ASP A 203 8.06 14.91 23.00
CA ASP A 203 7.49 15.86 22.05
C ASP A 203 6.27 15.29 21.32
N ALA A 204 6.37 14.07 20.82
CA ALA A 204 5.25 13.42 20.14
C ALA A 204 4.07 13.16 21.08
N SER A 205 4.35 12.84 22.34
CA SER A 205 3.36 12.61 23.38
C SER A 205 2.63 13.90 23.76
N GLU A 206 3.35 15.01 23.89
CA GLU A 206 2.75 16.34 24.12
C GLU A 206 1.83 16.74 22.97
N ILE A 207 2.31 16.60 21.74
CA ILE A 207 1.54 16.91 20.52
C ILE A 207 0.29 16.02 20.43
N LEU A 208 0.39 14.72 20.73
CA LEU A 208 -0.75 13.81 20.72
C LEU A 208 -1.74 14.15 21.83
N THR A 209 -1.28 14.48 23.05
CA THR A 209 -2.10 14.96 24.17
C THR A 209 -2.93 16.17 23.74
N ARG A 210 -2.25 17.14 23.12
CA ARG A 210 -2.93 18.35 22.63
C ARG A 210 -4.01 18.01 21.60
N TRP A 211 -3.74 17.08 20.67
CA TRP A 211 -4.75 16.65 19.71
C TRP A 211 -5.93 15.95 20.40
N ILE A 212 -5.68 15.01 21.31
CA ILE A 212 -6.72 14.26 22.03
C ILE A 212 -7.61 15.22 22.84
N ASN A 213 -7.03 16.23 23.48
CA ASN A 213 -7.78 17.22 24.24
C ASN A 213 -8.73 18.06 23.36
N VAL A 214 -8.26 18.51 22.18
CA VAL A 214 -9.11 19.28 21.25
C VAL A 214 -10.14 18.40 20.53
N ARG A 215 -9.83 17.11 20.35
CA ARG A 215 -10.76 16.13 19.78
C ARG A 215 -11.96 15.88 20.70
N GLY A 216 -11.75 15.87 22.01
CA GLY A 216 -12.79 15.87 23.03
C GLY A 216 -13.57 14.57 23.24
N SER A 217 -13.38 13.52 22.44
CA SER A 217 -14.04 12.22 22.63
C SER A 217 -13.10 11.20 23.24
N HIS A 218 -13.60 10.34 24.12
CA HIS A 218 -12.83 9.31 24.83
C HIS A 218 -12.91 7.93 24.16
N ASN A 219 -13.53 7.80 22.99
CA ASN A 219 -13.68 6.55 22.25
C ASN A 219 -13.54 6.75 20.73
N GLY A 220 -13.45 5.65 20.00
CA GLY A 220 -13.42 5.63 18.53
C GLY A 220 -12.03 5.93 17.94
N ALA A 221 -11.99 6.30 16.67
CA ALA A 221 -10.73 6.55 15.94
C ALA A 221 -9.97 7.74 16.55
N ILE A 222 -8.64 7.65 16.63
CA ILE A 222 -7.82 8.78 17.10
C ILE A 222 -7.94 9.97 16.15
N PHE A 223 -7.93 9.73 14.83
CA PHE A 223 -7.96 10.79 13.85
C PHE A 223 -9.28 10.81 13.09
N ASN A 224 -10.02 11.89 13.29
CA ASN A 224 -11.29 12.16 12.63
C ASN A 224 -11.11 13.12 11.46
N SER A 225 -12.07 13.09 10.53
CA SER A 225 -12.13 14.06 9.44
C SER A 225 -12.50 15.46 9.96
N ILE A 226 -12.03 16.49 9.28
CA ILE A 226 -12.34 17.88 9.55
C ILE A 226 -12.89 18.46 8.25
N ASP A 227 -14.10 19.00 8.31
CA ASP A 227 -14.79 19.55 7.15
C ASP A 227 -14.12 20.83 6.61
N LYS A 228 -14.64 21.36 5.50
CA LYS A 228 -14.10 22.59 4.87
C LYS A 228 -14.21 23.82 5.76
N HIS A 229 -15.14 23.83 6.70
CA HIS A 229 -15.37 24.94 7.63
C HIS A 229 -14.50 24.83 8.90
N GLY A 230 -13.77 23.73 9.08
CA GLY A 230 -12.91 23.51 10.24
C GLY A 230 -13.57 22.74 11.37
N ASN A 231 -14.78 22.21 11.18
CA ASN A 231 -15.48 21.44 12.20
C ASN A 231 -15.02 19.99 12.20
N LEU A 232 -14.86 19.44 13.40
CA LEU A 232 -14.52 18.03 13.59
C LEU A 232 -15.75 17.17 13.30
N SER A 233 -15.58 16.14 12.48
CA SER A 233 -16.58 15.11 12.21
C SER A 233 -16.38 13.91 13.13
N ASN A 234 -17.44 13.11 13.32
CA ASN A 234 -17.32 11.80 13.98
C ASN A 234 -16.78 10.69 13.07
N GLU A 235 -16.60 10.99 11.78
CA GLU A 235 -16.10 10.03 10.81
C GLU A 235 -14.59 9.88 10.89
N THR A 236 -14.14 8.64 10.75
CA THR A 236 -12.71 8.30 10.66
C THR A 236 -12.06 8.96 9.43
N LEU A 237 -10.81 9.38 9.58
CA LEU A 237 -10.02 9.93 8.49
C LEU A 237 -9.73 8.85 7.42
N ASP A 238 -10.12 9.09 6.18
CA ASP A 238 -9.92 8.15 5.07
C ASP A 238 -8.47 8.15 4.52
N ASP A 239 -8.09 7.07 3.82
CA ASP A 239 -6.76 6.89 3.22
C ASP A 239 -6.38 8.02 2.24
N SER A 240 -7.35 8.61 1.54
CA SER A 240 -7.11 9.69 0.57
C SER A 240 -6.85 11.01 1.28
N SER A 241 -7.53 11.24 2.39
CA SER A 241 -7.30 12.40 3.27
C SER A 241 -5.93 12.32 3.93
N ILE A 242 -5.55 11.15 4.46
CA ILE A 242 -4.18 10.92 4.98
C ILE A 242 -3.15 11.21 3.89
N TYR A 243 -3.36 10.72 2.67
CA TYR A 243 -2.45 10.99 1.55
C TYR A 243 -2.32 12.49 1.26
N ARG A 244 -3.43 13.27 1.28
CA ARG A 244 -3.41 14.73 1.09
C ARG A 244 -2.68 15.45 2.21
N ILE A 245 -2.86 15.01 3.47
CA ILE A 245 -2.14 15.55 4.63
C ILE A 245 -0.63 15.39 4.46
N LEU A 246 -0.17 14.21 4.02
CA LEU A 246 1.26 13.97 3.81
C LEU A 246 1.85 14.84 2.68
N ARG A 247 1.06 15.11 1.64
CA ARG A 247 1.48 16.06 0.60
C ARG A 247 1.52 17.50 1.10
N LEU A 248 0.57 17.88 1.96
CA LEU A 248 0.56 19.19 2.59
C LEU A 248 1.83 19.45 3.43
N ALA A 249 2.42 18.42 4.03
CA ALA A 249 3.71 18.54 4.70
C ALA A 249 4.81 19.07 3.75
N SER A 250 4.88 18.55 2.52
CA SER A 250 5.81 19.05 1.50
C SER A 250 5.55 20.51 1.13
N ASP A 251 4.26 20.87 1.00
CA ASP A 251 3.86 22.23 0.65
C ASP A 251 4.21 23.23 1.78
N LYS A 252 3.95 22.84 3.05
CA LYS A 252 4.31 23.63 4.24
C LYS A 252 5.83 23.85 4.36
N LEU A 253 6.63 22.84 4.01
CA LEU A 253 8.10 22.91 3.99
C LEU A 253 8.66 23.52 2.68
N LYS A 254 7.80 23.93 1.75
CA LYS A 254 8.19 24.51 0.44
C LYS A 254 9.14 23.62 -0.37
N LEU A 255 8.91 22.29 -0.33
CA LEU A 255 9.71 21.30 -1.03
C LEU A 255 9.11 20.96 -2.40
N ASP A 256 9.95 20.79 -3.41
CA ASP A 256 9.53 20.34 -4.74
C ASP A 256 9.04 18.87 -4.75
N VAL A 257 9.52 18.07 -3.78
CA VAL A 257 9.14 16.67 -3.62
C VAL A 257 7.79 16.54 -2.89
N LYS A 258 7.04 15.49 -3.20
CA LYS A 258 5.74 15.24 -2.57
C LYS A 258 5.80 13.98 -1.70
N PHE A 259 5.73 14.15 -0.38
CA PHE A 259 5.73 13.05 0.56
C PHE A 259 4.50 12.14 0.44
N SER A 260 4.69 10.91 0.86
CA SER A 260 3.67 9.85 0.94
C SER A 260 3.84 9.06 2.24
N GLY A 261 2.89 8.18 2.58
CA GLY A 261 3.05 7.29 3.74
C GLY A 261 4.31 6.43 3.68
N GLN A 262 4.79 6.12 2.48
CA GLN A 262 6.05 5.41 2.30
C GLN A 262 7.26 6.30 2.60
N SER A 263 7.19 7.60 2.34
CA SER A 263 8.26 8.57 2.63
C SER A 263 8.62 8.59 4.12
N LEU A 264 7.62 8.58 5.00
CA LEU A 264 7.82 8.56 6.44
C LEU A 264 8.47 7.24 6.91
N ARG A 265 8.01 6.11 6.37
CA ARG A 265 8.57 4.79 6.68
C ARG A 265 10.00 4.61 6.19
N VAL A 266 10.33 5.16 5.02
CA VAL A 266 11.71 5.17 4.48
C VAL A 266 12.61 6.03 5.38
N GLY A 267 12.15 7.22 5.74
CA GLY A 267 12.93 8.13 6.60
C GLY A 267 13.17 7.55 7.99
N ALA A 268 12.14 7.01 8.62
CA ALA A 268 12.26 6.36 9.92
C ALA A 268 13.18 5.12 9.88
N ALA A 269 13.11 4.30 8.82
CA ALA A 269 14.02 3.17 8.65
C ALA A 269 15.48 3.61 8.52
N ASN A 270 15.73 4.69 7.78
CA ASN A 270 17.07 5.27 7.64
C ASN A 270 17.59 5.81 8.97
N GLU A 271 16.74 6.48 9.74
CA GLU A 271 17.10 7.00 11.06
C GLU A 271 17.47 5.88 12.04
N LEU A 272 16.63 4.85 12.16
CA LEU A 272 16.91 3.70 13.02
C LEU A 272 18.20 2.98 12.60
N ALA A 273 18.45 2.85 11.29
CA ALA A 273 19.70 2.28 10.79
C ALA A 273 20.91 3.14 11.13
N SER A 274 20.80 4.49 11.04
CA SER A 274 21.87 5.41 11.40
C SER A 274 22.19 5.41 12.91
N GLN A 275 21.20 5.08 13.75
CA GLN A 275 21.33 4.85 15.17
C GLN A 275 21.90 3.47 15.53
N GLY A 276 22.25 2.65 14.53
CA GLY A 276 22.86 1.33 14.71
C GLY A 276 21.88 0.17 14.91
N MET A 277 20.58 0.40 14.76
CA MET A 277 19.58 -0.68 14.87
C MET A 277 19.79 -1.73 13.75
N LYS A 278 19.79 -3.02 14.13
CA LYS A 278 19.96 -4.12 13.18
C LYS A 278 18.76 -4.20 12.21
N VAL A 279 19.04 -4.56 10.96
CA VAL A 279 17.99 -4.63 9.91
C VAL A 279 16.84 -5.56 10.26
N LYS A 280 17.09 -6.65 11.00
CA LYS A 280 16.03 -7.54 11.49
C LYS A 280 15.10 -6.86 12.51
N ASP A 281 15.65 -6.00 13.36
CA ASP A 281 14.86 -5.25 14.35
C ASP A 281 14.08 -4.14 13.64
N ILE A 282 14.67 -3.44 12.65
CA ILE A 282 13.96 -2.51 11.78
C ILE A 282 12.82 -3.22 11.02
N GLN A 283 13.06 -4.45 10.54
CA GLN A 283 12.04 -5.27 9.88
C GLN A 283 10.84 -5.52 10.82
N ARG A 284 11.11 -5.96 12.06
CA ARG A 284 10.08 -6.21 13.06
C ARG A 284 9.35 -4.91 13.42
N PHE A 285 10.09 -3.87 13.76
CA PHE A 285 9.56 -2.56 14.11
C PHE A 285 8.64 -1.99 13.03
N GLY A 286 9.03 -2.09 11.76
CA GLY A 286 8.23 -1.63 10.62
C GLY A 286 7.18 -2.64 10.13
N ARG A 287 7.03 -3.80 10.77
CA ARG A 287 6.04 -4.84 10.40
C ARG A 287 6.16 -5.29 8.95
N TRP A 288 7.39 -5.50 8.47
CA TRP A 288 7.64 -6.07 7.14
C TRP A 288 7.78 -7.59 7.22
N LYS A 289 7.16 -8.28 6.26
CA LYS A 289 7.19 -9.75 6.16
C LYS A 289 8.57 -10.31 5.81
N SER A 290 9.47 -9.47 5.28
CA SER A 290 10.86 -9.85 4.96
C SER A 290 11.79 -8.67 5.12
N ALA A 291 13.09 -8.92 5.31
CA ALA A 291 14.12 -7.90 5.42
C ALA A 291 14.40 -7.16 4.08
N ALA A 292 13.83 -7.63 2.96
CA ALA A 292 14.05 -7.04 1.65
C ALA A 292 13.67 -5.55 1.57
N MET A 293 12.59 -5.14 2.25
CA MET A 293 12.16 -3.74 2.24
C MET A 293 13.06 -2.86 3.11
N PRO A 294 13.38 -3.21 4.37
CA PRO A 294 14.39 -2.49 5.14
C PRO A 294 15.72 -2.33 4.39
N TYR A 295 16.28 -3.41 3.84
CA TYR A 295 17.52 -3.32 3.05
C TYR A 295 17.40 -2.38 1.87
N GLN A 296 16.28 -2.39 1.16
CA GLN A 296 16.04 -1.46 0.05
C GLN A 296 16.01 0.00 0.53
N TYR A 297 15.39 0.27 1.69
CA TYR A 297 15.22 1.63 2.21
C TYR A 297 16.54 2.22 2.71
N ILE A 298 17.37 1.42 3.36
CA ILE A 298 18.71 1.85 3.81
C ILE A 298 19.78 1.84 2.69
N GLY A 299 19.36 1.64 1.42
CA GLY A 299 20.26 1.72 0.26
C GLY A 299 21.00 0.43 -0.12
N ASN A 300 20.85 -0.67 0.63
CA ASN A 300 21.49 -1.93 0.33
C ASN A 300 20.67 -2.77 -0.67
N GLN A 301 20.78 -2.41 -1.96
CA GLN A 301 19.99 -3.02 -3.05
C GLN A 301 20.37 -4.48 -3.31
N SER A 302 21.65 -4.85 -3.15
CA SER A 302 22.14 -6.22 -3.37
C SER A 302 21.56 -7.17 -2.33
N GLN A 303 21.62 -6.82 -1.04
CA GLN A 303 21.04 -7.61 0.03
C GLN A 303 19.51 -7.66 -0.08
N ALA A 304 18.86 -6.56 -0.45
CA ALA A 304 17.42 -6.54 -0.71
C ALA A 304 17.00 -7.51 -1.82
N ALA A 305 17.81 -7.66 -2.86
CA ALA A 305 17.57 -8.62 -3.94
C ALA A 305 17.71 -10.07 -3.46
N LEU A 306 18.75 -10.36 -2.69
CA LEU A 306 18.97 -11.69 -2.08
C LEU A 306 17.81 -12.08 -1.16
N GLU A 307 17.41 -11.19 -0.26
CA GLU A 307 16.27 -11.42 0.66
C GLU A 307 14.96 -11.68 -0.09
N ARG A 308 14.73 -11.02 -1.23
CA ARG A 308 13.56 -11.31 -2.08
C ARG A 308 13.60 -12.69 -2.69
N MET A 309 14.79 -13.18 -3.07
CA MET A 309 14.95 -14.54 -3.61
C MET A 309 14.70 -15.57 -2.50
N VAL A 310 15.33 -15.41 -1.34
CA VAL A 310 15.13 -16.25 -0.16
C VAL A 310 13.65 -16.30 0.23
N TYR A 311 13.01 -15.15 0.36
CA TYR A 311 11.58 -15.07 0.74
C TYR A 311 10.65 -15.76 -0.28
N LYS A 312 11.04 -15.82 -1.57
CA LYS A 312 10.28 -16.51 -2.61
C LYS A 312 10.50 -18.01 -2.61
N SER A 313 11.75 -18.46 -2.36
CA SER A 313 12.14 -19.87 -2.43
C SER A 313 11.78 -20.66 -1.18
N PHE A 314 11.78 -20.02 -0.01
CA PHE A 314 11.43 -20.67 1.27
C PHE A 314 9.94 -20.59 1.64
N LYS A 315 9.08 -20.28 0.70
CA LYS A 315 7.66 -20.52 0.93
C LYS A 315 7.39 -22.00 0.76
N PRO A 316 6.89 -22.69 1.82
CA PRO A 316 6.48 -24.06 1.65
C PRO A 316 5.46 -24.14 0.52
N TRP A 317 5.65 -25.13 -0.30
CA TRP A 317 4.67 -25.53 -1.30
C TRP A 317 3.59 -26.29 -0.53
N ASP A 318 2.55 -25.56 -0.09
CA ASP A 318 1.32 -26.17 0.39
C ASP A 318 0.33 -26.23 -0.78
#